data_3300a69318e5037231d5a1dd803b9a4e
#
_entry.id   3300a69318e5037231d5a1dd803b9a4e
#
_cell.length_a   1.000
_cell.length_b   1.000
_cell.length_c   1.000
_cell.angle_alpha   90.00
_cell.angle_beta   90.00
_cell.angle_gamma   90.00
#
_symmetry.space_group_name_H-M   'P 1'
#
loop_
_entity.id
_entity.type
_entity.pdbx_description
1 polymer ?
#
loop_
_entity_poly.entity_id
_entity_poly.type
_entity_poly.pdbx_seq_one_letter_code
_entity_poly.pdbx_strand_id
1 'polypeptide(L)'
;MAGLPTTPMNKMGLVEAVHEKIEGTKKAAEDAVDTVFDTITKTLAKGEEVAISGFGAFAVKRRAARMGVNPRTGEKIQIAQTTTPKFKAGKALKEAVK
;
A
#
# COMPACT_ATOMS: atom_id res chain seq x y z
N MET A 1 -1.88 13.83 -19.54
CA MET A 1 -2.45 13.37 -20.73
C MET A 1 -3.77 12.65 -20.50
N ALA A 2 -4.80 13.40 -20.67
CA ALA A 2 -6.14 12.88 -20.44
C ALA A 2 -6.57 11.99 -21.59
N GLY A 3 -7.41 11.04 -21.31
CA GLY A 3 -8.03 10.25 -22.36
C GLY A 3 -7.33 8.96 -22.73
N LEU A 4 -6.15 8.72 -22.21
CA LEU A 4 -5.49 7.45 -22.47
C LEU A 4 -6.08 6.37 -21.55
N PRO A 5 -6.49 5.25 -22.12
CA PRO A 5 -6.89 4.14 -21.29
C PRO A 5 -5.68 3.66 -20.49
N THR A 6 -5.84 3.60 -19.19
CA THR A 6 -4.77 3.18 -18.33
C THR A 6 -5.05 1.77 -17.83
N THR A 7 -4.19 0.86 -18.22
CA THR A 7 -4.21 -0.46 -17.62
C THR A 7 -3.47 -0.36 -16.29
N PRO A 8 -4.10 -0.78 -15.20
CA PRO A 8 -3.41 -0.74 -13.92
C PRO A 8 -2.10 -1.52 -14.00
N MET A 9 -1.03 -0.92 -13.52
CA MET A 9 0.24 -1.61 -13.45
C MET A 9 0.18 -2.63 -12.31
N ASN A 10 0.55 -3.85 -12.62
CA ASN A 10 0.58 -4.90 -11.61
C ASN A 10 2.03 -5.14 -11.16
N LYS A 11 2.21 -6.12 -10.28
CA LYS A 11 3.53 -6.44 -9.77
C LYS A 11 4.50 -6.84 -10.88
N MET A 12 4.01 -7.56 -11.88
CA MET A 12 4.85 -7.95 -13.02
C MET A 12 5.38 -6.74 -13.79
N GLY A 13 4.56 -5.72 -13.95
CA GLY A 13 4.99 -4.48 -14.58
C GLY A 13 6.08 -3.78 -13.81
N LEU A 14 5.96 -3.79 -12.47
CA LEU A 14 7.00 -3.23 -11.62
C LEU A 14 8.30 -4.03 -11.72
N VAL A 15 8.20 -5.35 -11.78
CA VAL A 15 9.37 -6.21 -11.93
C VAL A 15 10.11 -5.89 -13.23
N GLU A 16 9.38 -5.74 -14.32
CA GLU A 16 9.98 -5.41 -15.61
C GLU A 16 10.68 -4.06 -15.58
N ALA A 17 10.05 -3.06 -14.95
CA ALA A 17 10.66 -1.74 -14.83
C ALA A 17 11.94 -1.78 -14.01
N VAL A 18 11.94 -2.54 -12.93
CA VAL A 18 13.14 -2.71 -12.10
C VAL A 18 14.22 -3.47 -12.87
N HIS A 19 13.83 -4.50 -13.61
CA HIS A 19 14.76 -5.31 -14.38
C HIS A 19 15.52 -4.46 -15.41
N GLU A 20 14.84 -3.49 -16.02
CA GLU A 20 15.49 -2.60 -16.97
C GLU A 20 16.54 -1.69 -16.33
N LYS A 21 16.37 -1.39 -15.04
CA LYS A 21 17.28 -0.48 -14.34
C LYS A 21 18.43 -1.18 -13.65
N ILE A 22 18.24 -2.40 -13.22
CA ILE A 22 19.30 -3.15 -12.55
C ILE A 22 19.97 -4.08 -13.55
N GLU A 23 21.26 -4.29 -13.37
CA GLU A 23 21.97 -5.29 -14.13
C GLU A 23 21.82 -6.61 -13.41
N GLY A 24 21.17 -7.55 -14.05
CA GLY A 24 20.96 -8.83 -13.43
C GLY A 24 19.84 -9.58 -14.09
N THR A 25 19.43 -10.67 -13.47
CA THR A 25 18.41 -11.53 -14.03
C THR A 25 17.02 -10.96 -13.68
N LYS A 26 16.03 -11.41 -14.42
CA LYS A 26 14.65 -11.08 -14.14
C LYS A 26 14.24 -11.57 -12.75
N LYS A 27 14.78 -12.71 -12.34
CA LYS A 27 14.52 -13.23 -11.00
C LYS A 27 15.06 -12.32 -9.91
N ALA A 28 16.23 -11.71 -10.11
CA ALA A 28 16.78 -10.75 -9.17
C ALA A 28 15.87 -9.53 -9.05
N ALA A 29 15.31 -9.06 -10.17
CA ALA A 29 14.36 -7.95 -10.13
C ALA A 29 13.07 -8.34 -9.39
N GLU A 30 12.57 -9.54 -9.62
CA GLU A 30 11.40 -10.05 -8.94
C GLU A 30 11.63 -10.13 -7.43
N ASP A 31 12.76 -10.69 -7.03
CA ASP A 31 13.13 -10.79 -5.63
C ASP A 31 13.25 -9.41 -4.98
N ALA A 32 13.81 -8.45 -5.71
CA ALA A 32 13.95 -7.08 -5.21
C ALA A 32 12.58 -6.44 -4.96
N VAL A 33 11.67 -6.57 -5.91
CA VAL A 33 10.32 -6.03 -5.77
C VAL A 33 9.58 -6.72 -4.63
N ASP A 34 9.67 -8.04 -4.56
CA ASP A 34 9.03 -8.79 -3.48
C ASP A 34 9.56 -8.38 -2.11
N THR A 35 10.87 -8.16 -2.01
CA THR A 35 11.49 -7.74 -0.75
C THR A 35 10.96 -6.38 -0.32
N VAL A 36 10.79 -5.45 -1.25
CA VAL A 36 10.27 -4.12 -0.94
C VAL A 36 8.86 -4.24 -0.34
N PHE A 37 7.97 -4.94 -1.02
CA PHE A 37 6.60 -5.08 -0.55
C PHE A 37 6.50 -5.89 0.74
N ASP A 38 7.31 -6.93 0.87
CA ASP A 38 7.33 -7.74 2.08
C ASP A 38 7.80 -6.92 3.28
N THR A 39 8.83 -6.11 3.08
CA THR A 39 9.35 -5.23 4.13
C THR A 39 8.29 -4.23 4.59
N ILE A 40 7.58 -3.63 3.63
CA ILE A 40 6.50 -2.69 3.94
C ILE A 40 5.42 -3.40 4.74
N THR A 41 5.03 -4.59 4.30
CA THR A 41 3.99 -5.37 4.96
C THR A 41 4.37 -5.72 6.39
N LYS A 42 5.59 -6.18 6.59
CA LYS A 42 6.08 -6.56 7.92
C LYS A 42 6.17 -5.36 8.86
N THR A 43 6.63 -4.24 8.33
CA THR A 43 6.74 -3.02 9.13
C THR A 43 5.37 -2.53 9.57
N LEU A 44 4.40 -2.54 8.66
CA LEU A 44 3.04 -2.15 8.99
C LEU A 44 2.38 -3.12 9.96
N ALA A 45 2.72 -4.40 9.86
CA ALA A 45 2.19 -5.40 10.79
C ALA A 45 2.65 -5.15 12.22
N LYS A 46 3.81 -4.52 12.38
CA LYS A 46 4.32 -4.12 13.70
C LYS A 46 3.67 -2.83 14.20
N GLY A 47 2.87 -2.18 13.36
CA GLY A 47 2.26 -0.90 13.70
C GLY A 47 3.14 0.29 13.44
N GLU A 48 4.23 0.11 12.71
CA GLU A 48 5.15 1.17 12.38
C GLU A 48 4.85 1.77 11.03
N GLU A 49 5.16 3.05 10.87
CA GLU A 49 4.96 3.76 9.63
C GLU A 49 6.13 3.54 8.68
N VAL A 50 5.85 3.47 7.40
CA VAL A 50 6.87 3.40 6.36
C VAL A 50 6.83 4.68 5.55
N ALA A 51 7.79 5.55 5.76
CA ALA A 51 7.88 6.81 5.03
C ALA A 51 8.90 6.68 3.92
N ILE A 52 8.49 6.99 2.70
CA ILE A 52 9.35 6.93 1.53
C ILE A 52 9.50 8.34 1.00
N SER A 53 10.70 8.87 1.10
CA SER A 53 11.01 10.22 0.66
C SER A 53 10.73 10.38 -0.82
N GLY A 54 10.00 11.44 -1.17
CA GLY A 54 9.66 11.73 -2.56
C GLY A 54 8.51 10.91 -3.12
N PHE A 55 7.91 10.05 -2.31
CA PHE A 55 6.80 9.22 -2.78
C PHE A 55 5.58 9.36 -1.88
N GLY A 56 5.69 8.96 -0.63
CA GLY A 56 4.59 9.02 0.30
C GLY A 56 4.88 8.19 1.53
N ALA A 57 3.86 7.99 2.33
CA ALA A 57 4.00 7.23 3.57
C ALA A 57 2.87 6.22 3.72
N PHE A 58 3.24 5.04 4.16
CA PHE A 58 2.29 4.02 4.55
C PHE A 58 2.16 4.06 6.06
N ALA A 59 0.94 4.14 6.54
CA ALA A 59 0.69 4.20 7.98
C ALA A 59 -0.39 3.18 8.34
N VAL A 60 -0.44 2.85 9.62
CA VAL A 60 -1.43 1.92 10.12
C VAL A 60 -2.42 2.70 10.96
N LYS A 61 -3.68 2.55 10.67
CA LYS A 61 -4.74 3.14 11.46
C LYS A 61 -5.43 2.06 12.27
N ARG A 62 -5.39 2.20 13.57
CA ARG A 62 -6.06 1.27 14.48
C ARG A 62 -7.36 1.88 14.95
N ARG A 63 -8.41 1.10 14.87
CA ARG A 63 -9.69 1.47 15.45
C ARG A 63 -9.94 0.55 16.63
N ALA A 64 -10.22 1.15 17.78
CA ALA A 64 -10.52 0.37 18.98
C ALA A 64 -11.82 -0.42 18.80
N ALA A 65 -11.95 -1.52 19.52
CA ALA A 65 -13.19 -2.27 19.56
C ALA A 65 -14.31 -1.37 20.05
N ARG A 66 -15.47 -1.51 19.44
CA ARG A 66 -16.62 -0.67 19.80
C ARG A 66 -17.90 -1.45 19.62
N MET A 67 -18.97 -0.94 20.23
CA MET A 67 -20.30 -1.47 20.03
C MET A 67 -20.92 -0.79 18.81
N GLY A 68 -21.45 -1.57 17.91
CA GLY A 68 -22.17 -1.07 16.76
C GLY A 68 -23.59 -1.59 16.79
N VAL A 69 -24.40 -1.14 15.85
CA VAL A 69 -25.77 -1.57 15.71
C VAL A 69 -25.96 -2.11 14.29
N ASN A 70 -26.52 -3.30 14.20
CA ASN A 70 -26.86 -3.87 12.90
C ASN A 70 -28.04 -3.08 12.32
N PRO A 71 -27.85 -2.35 11.22
CA PRO A 71 -28.92 -1.53 10.68
C PRO A 71 -30.11 -2.33 10.17
N ARG A 72 -29.93 -3.63 9.95
CA ARG A 72 -30.99 -4.47 9.43
C ARG A 72 -31.90 -4.98 10.54
N THR A 73 -31.36 -5.34 11.69
CA THR A 73 -32.13 -5.92 12.80
C THR A 73 -32.20 -5.04 14.02
N GLY A 74 -31.35 -4.03 14.12
CA GLY A 74 -31.28 -3.17 15.28
C GLY A 74 -30.51 -3.80 16.45
N GLU A 75 -29.97 -4.98 16.26
CA GLU A 75 -29.23 -5.66 17.32
C GLU A 75 -27.88 -5.00 17.54
N LYS A 76 -27.45 -4.97 18.79
CA LYS A 76 -26.12 -4.50 19.13
C LYS A 76 -25.11 -5.58 18.79
N ILE A 77 -24.06 -5.19 18.07
CA ILE A 77 -22.98 -6.10 17.73
C ILE A 77 -21.67 -5.51 18.22
N GLN A 78 -20.77 -6.39 18.61
CA GLN A 78 -19.45 -5.96 19.02
C GLN A 78 -18.55 -5.93 17.79
N ILE A 79 -18.02 -4.73 17.49
CA ILE A 79 -17.07 -4.57 16.39
C ILE A 79 -15.68 -4.71 16.96
N ALA A 80 -14.96 -5.72 16.50
CA ALA A 80 -13.61 -5.98 16.97
C ALA A 80 -12.65 -4.88 16.59
N GLN A 81 -11.55 -4.76 17.31
CA GLN A 81 -10.49 -3.85 16.95
C GLN A 81 -9.98 -4.19 15.56
N THR A 82 -9.83 -3.18 14.71
CA THR A 82 -9.33 -3.37 13.37
C THR A 82 -8.08 -2.53 13.14
N THR A 83 -7.18 -3.06 12.33
CA THR A 83 -5.97 -2.37 11.95
C THR A 83 -5.94 -2.31 10.44
N THR A 84 -5.93 -1.11 9.88
CA THR A 84 -6.01 -0.92 8.44
C THR A 84 -4.81 -0.12 7.95
N PRO A 85 -4.10 -0.61 6.93
CA PRO A 85 -3.02 0.18 6.33
C PRO A 85 -3.61 1.32 5.51
N LYS A 86 -2.95 2.48 5.55
CA LYS A 86 -3.34 3.63 4.75
C LYS A 86 -2.11 4.21 4.09
N PHE A 87 -2.29 4.70 2.87
CA PHE A 87 -1.23 5.36 2.13
C PHE A 87 -1.54 6.84 2.02
N LYS A 88 -0.54 7.67 2.36
CA LYS A 88 -0.65 9.11 2.22
C LYS A 88 0.38 9.56 1.19
N ALA A 89 -0.08 10.11 0.08
CA ALA A 89 0.82 10.55 -0.97
C ALA A 89 1.65 11.74 -0.50
N GLY A 90 2.94 11.72 -0.84
CA GLY A 90 3.82 12.82 -0.55
C GLY A 90 3.64 13.96 -1.54
N LYS A 91 4.21 15.11 -1.21
CA LYS A 91 4.09 16.29 -2.05
C LYS A 91 4.65 16.03 -3.45
N ALA A 92 5.81 15.38 -3.54
CA ALA A 92 6.43 15.11 -4.84
C ALA A 92 5.57 14.21 -5.70
N LEU A 93 4.93 13.21 -5.09
CA LEU A 93 4.04 12.32 -5.82
C LEU A 93 2.80 13.05 -6.32
N LYS A 94 2.22 13.90 -5.49
CA LYS A 94 1.05 14.69 -5.87
C LYS A 94 1.38 15.61 -7.04
N GLU A 95 2.56 16.20 -7.03
CA GLU A 95 3.01 17.07 -8.12
C GLU A 95 3.21 16.28 -9.40
N ALA A 96 3.71 15.05 -9.29
CA ALA A 96 4.00 14.24 -10.47
C ALA A 96 2.73 13.78 -11.20
N VAL A 97 1.63 13.61 -10.49
CA VAL A 97 0.36 13.13 -11.09
C VAL A 97 -0.63 14.23 -11.34
N LYS A 98 -0.25 15.45 -11.03
CA LYS A 98 -1.11 16.61 -11.15
C LYS A 98 -1.46 16.96 -12.60
#